data_63099cfce867ef7e3930f8a7ed8ad05e
#
_entry.id   63099cfce867ef7e3930f8a7ed8ad05e
#
_cell.length_a   1.000
_cell.length_b   1.000
_cell.length_c   1.000
_cell.angle_alpha   90.00
_cell.angle_beta   90.00
_cell.angle_gamma   90.00
#
_symmetry.space_group_name_H-M   'P 1'
#
loop_
_entity.id
_entity.type
_entity.pdbx_description
1 polymer ?
#
loop_
_entity_poly.entity_id
_entity_poly.type
_entity_poly.pdbx_seq_one_letter_code
_entity_poly.pdbx_strand_id
1 'polypeptide(L)'
;MKKTSQNICARIEGSDKSDDILTVTAHYDSVPQGPGAYDNMAGCAIVMELFLYFCEHKPRRTIDFVFFGAEEKGLLGSRAYVKAHESELSHHLFNMNIDLAGQSLGGTVIGVTGDSSICRQFEALAEKCGIGMTTRSSVWSSDSNTFAWKRVPSMTLNRDGYGMHTEYDTIDLISAWSLCRSALLLCTIANYLANEEVFPLCRQIPQEFLAQLDASFSTEK
;
A
#
# COMPACT_ATOMS: atom_id res chain seq x y z
N MET A 1 1.38 -6.86 30.92
CA MET A 1 0.12 -7.27 30.27
C MET A 1 0.41 -7.52 28.80
N LYS A 2 -0.04 -8.65 28.25
CA LYS A 2 0.05 -8.91 26.80
C LYS A 2 -0.98 -8.02 26.12
N LYS A 3 -0.53 -7.12 25.24
CA LYS A 3 -1.42 -6.29 24.41
C LYS A 3 -1.76 -7.06 23.14
N THR A 4 -2.97 -6.91 22.64
CA THR A 4 -3.43 -7.50 21.38
C THR A 4 -3.79 -6.37 20.40
N SER A 5 -3.53 -6.58 19.12
CA SER A 5 -3.98 -5.75 18.02
C SER A 5 -4.76 -6.61 17.03
N GLN A 6 -5.46 -6.01 16.09
CA GLN A 6 -6.20 -6.69 15.04
C GLN A 6 -6.08 -5.95 13.72
N ASN A 7 -6.25 -6.64 12.61
CA ASN A 7 -6.42 -6.03 11.30
C ASN A 7 -7.92 -5.88 11.01
N ILE A 8 -8.26 -4.88 10.21
CA ILE A 8 -9.62 -4.67 9.70
C ILE A 8 -9.57 -4.97 8.21
N CYS A 9 -10.38 -5.92 7.74
CA CYS A 9 -10.37 -6.39 6.38
C CYS A 9 -11.77 -6.25 5.75
N ALA A 10 -11.81 -5.79 4.50
CA ALA A 10 -12.99 -5.82 3.66
C ALA A 10 -12.61 -6.35 2.28
N ARG A 11 -13.48 -7.15 1.65
CA ARG A 11 -13.26 -7.75 0.34
C ARG A 11 -14.37 -7.33 -0.62
N ILE A 12 -13.99 -6.94 -1.83
CA ILE A 12 -14.91 -6.77 -2.96
C ILE A 12 -14.57 -7.87 -3.97
N GLU A 13 -15.46 -8.83 -4.09
CA GLU A 13 -15.32 -9.95 -5.03
C GLU A 13 -15.30 -9.46 -6.48
N GLY A 14 -14.37 -9.96 -7.26
CA GLY A 14 -14.29 -9.69 -8.69
C GLY A 14 -15.49 -10.23 -9.47
N SER A 15 -15.76 -9.63 -10.63
CA SER A 15 -16.91 -10.02 -11.46
C SER A 15 -16.65 -11.28 -12.29
N ASP A 16 -15.44 -11.45 -12.83
CA ASP A 16 -15.09 -12.55 -13.76
C ASP A 16 -13.65 -13.06 -13.61
N LYS A 17 -12.83 -12.42 -12.79
CA LYS A 17 -11.46 -12.82 -12.43
C LYS A 17 -11.29 -12.87 -10.90
N SER A 18 -12.26 -13.48 -10.23
CA SER A 18 -12.36 -13.47 -8.76
C SER A 18 -11.19 -14.16 -8.05
N ASP A 19 -10.52 -15.10 -8.72
CA ASP A 19 -9.35 -15.78 -8.16
C ASP A 19 -8.08 -14.90 -8.16
N ASP A 20 -8.05 -13.86 -8.97
CA ASP A 20 -6.98 -12.87 -9.02
C ASP A 20 -7.24 -11.81 -7.95
N ILE A 21 -6.32 -11.63 -7.00
CA ILE A 21 -6.50 -10.72 -5.85
C ILE A 21 -5.51 -9.56 -5.93
N LEU A 22 -6.01 -8.34 -5.78
CA LEU A 22 -5.24 -7.16 -5.45
C LEU A 22 -5.41 -6.87 -3.95
N THR A 23 -4.38 -6.33 -3.32
CA THR A 23 -4.48 -5.93 -1.92
C THR A 23 -4.14 -4.45 -1.79
N VAL A 24 -5.05 -3.66 -1.22
CA VAL A 24 -4.87 -2.23 -0.96
C VAL A 24 -4.79 -2.01 0.55
N THR A 25 -3.70 -1.43 1.03
CA THR A 25 -3.37 -1.47 2.46
C THR A 25 -2.89 -0.13 2.99
N ALA A 26 -3.14 0.12 4.28
CA ALA A 26 -2.52 1.14 5.11
C ALA A 26 -2.53 0.67 6.55
N HIS A 27 -1.59 1.11 7.40
CA HIS A 27 -1.71 0.88 8.83
C HIS A 27 -2.57 1.96 9.49
N TYR A 28 -3.23 1.63 10.61
CA TYR A 28 -4.12 2.53 11.32
C TYR A 28 -3.67 2.84 12.76
N ASP A 29 -2.61 2.19 13.20
CA ASP A 29 -1.96 2.54 14.47
C ASP A 29 -0.99 3.72 14.28
N SER A 30 -0.58 4.31 15.36
CA SER A 30 0.42 5.36 15.40
C SER A 30 1.34 5.18 16.61
N VAL A 31 2.47 5.91 16.61
CA VAL A 31 3.34 5.97 17.77
C VAL A 31 2.66 6.69 18.95
N PRO A 32 3.06 6.41 20.21
CA PRO A 32 2.44 7.06 21.38
C PRO A 32 2.67 8.57 21.46
N GLN A 33 3.62 9.10 20.69
CA GLN A 33 4.04 10.50 20.72
C GLN A 33 3.12 11.43 19.93
N GLY A 34 2.35 10.90 18.98
CA GLY A 34 1.53 11.72 18.09
C GLY A 34 0.19 11.10 17.74
N PRO A 35 -0.76 11.93 17.27
CA PRO A 35 -2.07 11.43 16.84
C PRO A 35 -2.06 10.65 15.53
N GLY A 36 -0.99 10.74 14.71
CA GLY A 36 -0.83 9.94 13.50
C GLY A 36 -1.72 10.38 12.33
N ALA A 37 -1.90 11.68 12.14
CA ALA A 37 -2.72 12.16 11.03
C ALA A 37 -2.06 11.93 9.67
N TYR A 38 -0.76 12.22 9.57
CA TYR A 38 0.07 11.97 8.41
C TYR A 38 0.54 10.50 8.39
N ASP A 39 0.91 9.97 9.56
CA ASP A 39 1.41 8.63 9.76
C ASP A 39 0.50 7.83 10.72
N ASN A 40 -0.61 7.17 10.26
CA ASN A 40 -0.94 7.03 8.83
C ASN A 40 -2.47 7.07 8.61
N MET A 41 -3.20 7.95 9.32
CA MET A 41 -4.65 8.11 9.10
C MET A 41 -4.96 8.68 7.70
N ALA A 42 -4.03 9.47 7.12
CA ALA A 42 -4.13 9.94 5.73
C ALA A 42 -4.12 8.78 4.73
N GLY A 43 -3.25 7.78 4.93
CA GLY A 43 -3.26 6.55 4.13
C GLY A 43 -4.57 5.77 4.30
N CYS A 44 -5.05 5.64 5.53
CA CYS A 44 -6.35 5.00 5.81
C CYS A 44 -7.51 5.70 5.09
N ALA A 45 -7.53 7.03 5.08
CA ALA A 45 -8.57 7.80 4.37
C ALA A 45 -8.56 7.51 2.86
N ILE A 46 -7.37 7.38 2.26
CA ILE A 46 -7.24 7.05 0.83
C ILE A 46 -7.70 5.61 0.56
N VAL A 47 -7.32 4.64 1.40
CA VAL A 47 -7.80 3.24 1.27
C VAL A 47 -9.33 3.18 1.36
N MET A 48 -9.93 3.96 2.27
CA MET A 48 -11.39 4.06 2.41
C MET A 48 -12.04 4.63 1.15
N GLU A 49 -11.47 5.67 0.56
CA GLU A 49 -11.96 6.29 -0.68
C GLU A 49 -11.92 5.28 -1.84
N LEU A 50 -10.83 4.52 -1.98
CA LEU A 50 -10.74 3.46 -2.99
C LEU A 50 -11.80 2.37 -2.74
N PHE A 51 -12.01 1.98 -1.49
CA PHE A 51 -13.06 1.01 -1.16
C PHE A 51 -14.44 1.50 -1.59
N LEU A 52 -14.79 2.76 -1.28
CA LEU A 52 -16.07 3.35 -1.67
C LEU A 52 -16.22 3.41 -3.20
N TYR A 53 -15.16 3.80 -3.91
CA TYR A 53 -15.15 3.80 -5.38
C TYR A 53 -15.47 2.42 -5.95
N PHE A 54 -14.84 1.36 -5.47
CA PHE A 54 -15.04 0.01 -5.98
C PHE A 54 -16.36 -0.64 -5.50
N CYS A 55 -16.98 -0.14 -4.43
CA CYS A 55 -18.36 -0.50 -4.10
C CYS A 55 -19.36 -0.07 -5.18
N GLU A 56 -19.10 1.08 -5.82
CA GLU A 56 -19.94 1.61 -6.91
C GLU A 56 -19.50 1.10 -8.30
N HIS A 57 -18.21 0.78 -8.45
CA HIS A 57 -17.58 0.38 -9.71
C HIS A 57 -16.96 -1.02 -9.58
N LYS A 58 -17.80 -2.05 -9.71
CA LYS A 58 -17.39 -3.43 -9.46
C LYS A 58 -16.18 -3.83 -10.32
N PRO A 59 -15.05 -4.26 -9.71
CA PRO A 59 -13.85 -4.63 -10.41
C PRO A 59 -13.99 -6.03 -11.06
N ARG A 60 -13.14 -6.35 -12.03
CA ARG A 60 -13.05 -7.70 -12.60
C ARG A 60 -12.29 -8.63 -11.65
N ARG A 61 -11.21 -8.15 -11.01
CA ARG A 61 -10.41 -8.88 -10.02
C ARG A 61 -10.89 -8.57 -8.62
N THR A 62 -10.76 -9.51 -7.71
CA THR A 62 -11.02 -9.30 -6.28
C THR A 62 -10.07 -8.27 -5.71
N ILE A 63 -10.57 -7.42 -4.83
CA ILE A 63 -9.74 -6.45 -4.10
C ILE A 63 -9.95 -6.63 -2.61
N ASP A 64 -8.86 -6.89 -1.89
CA ASP A 64 -8.82 -6.86 -0.44
C ASP A 64 -8.36 -5.48 0.04
N PHE A 65 -9.15 -4.85 0.87
CA PHE A 65 -8.82 -3.61 1.56
C PHE A 65 -8.48 -3.95 3.00
N VAL A 66 -7.25 -3.63 3.42
CA VAL A 66 -6.78 -4.04 4.75
C VAL A 66 -6.14 -2.88 5.48
N PHE A 67 -6.65 -2.64 6.69
CA PHE A 67 -6.05 -1.70 7.63
C PHE A 67 -5.27 -2.49 8.66
N PHE A 68 -3.94 -2.32 8.66
CA PHE A 68 -3.07 -3.06 9.56
C PHE A 68 -2.96 -2.39 10.92
N GLY A 69 -2.95 -3.19 11.98
CA GLY A 69 -2.64 -2.72 13.32
C GLY A 69 -1.24 -3.12 13.73
N ALA A 70 -0.61 -2.29 14.56
CA ALA A 70 0.73 -2.51 15.10
C ALA A 70 1.85 -2.60 14.04
N GLU A 71 1.77 -1.75 13.01
CA GLU A 71 2.85 -1.49 12.06
C GLU A 71 4.06 -0.93 12.78
N GLU A 72 3.83 0.09 13.61
CA GLU A 72 4.80 0.82 14.44
C GLU A 72 5.52 -0.07 15.50
N LYS A 73 5.14 -1.32 15.58
CA LYS A 73 5.75 -2.35 16.45
C LYS A 73 6.49 -3.42 15.65
N GLY A 74 6.83 -3.13 14.39
CA GLY A 74 7.58 -4.01 13.51
C GLY A 74 6.69 -4.83 12.57
N LEU A 75 5.77 -4.17 11.89
CA LEU A 75 4.92 -4.73 10.83
C LEU A 75 4.06 -5.92 11.32
N LEU A 76 3.64 -5.92 12.60
CA LEU A 76 3.00 -7.11 13.20
C LEU A 76 1.69 -7.46 12.52
N GLY A 77 0.92 -6.45 12.11
CA GLY A 77 -0.36 -6.65 11.43
C GLY A 77 -0.21 -7.28 10.06
N SER A 78 0.63 -6.73 9.20
CA SER A 78 0.85 -7.27 7.86
C SER A 78 1.52 -8.64 7.88
N ARG A 79 2.45 -8.88 8.82
CA ARG A 79 3.03 -10.21 9.06
C ARG A 79 1.98 -11.24 9.45
N ALA A 80 1.05 -10.87 10.35
CA ALA A 80 -0.05 -11.74 10.75
C ALA A 80 -0.99 -12.02 9.57
N TYR A 81 -1.26 -11.00 8.74
CA TYR A 81 -2.09 -11.13 7.55
C TYR A 81 -1.50 -12.11 6.54
N VAL A 82 -0.26 -11.90 6.09
CA VAL A 82 0.37 -12.77 5.08
C VAL A 82 0.53 -14.21 5.60
N LYS A 83 0.70 -14.39 6.90
CA LYS A 83 0.73 -15.72 7.53
C LYS A 83 -0.64 -16.39 7.52
N ALA A 84 -1.70 -15.65 7.85
CA ALA A 84 -3.06 -16.18 7.88
C ALA A 84 -3.58 -16.54 6.48
N HIS A 85 -3.11 -15.84 5.44
CA HIS A 85 -3.52 -16.03 4.05
C HIS A 85 -2.47 -16.80 3.22
N GLU A 86 -1.52 -17.49 3.86
CA GLU A 86 -0.39 -18.14 3.16
C GLU A 86 -0.82 -19.08 2.04
N SER A 87 -1.94 -19.77 2.19
CA SER A 87 -2.48 -20.69 1.17
C SER A 87 -3.04 -19.99 -0.08
N GLU A 88 -3.44 -18.71 0.02
CA GLU A 88 -4.01 -17.94 -1.10
C GLU A 88 -3.04 -16.87 -1.65
N LEU A 89 -1.84 -16.70 -1.07
CA LEU A 89 -0.87 -15.70 -1.54
C LEU A 89 -0.45 -15.88 -3.01
N SER A 90 -0.55 -17.08 -3.56
CA SER A 90 -0.31 -17.33 -4.99
C SER A 90 -1.31 -16.60 -5.90
N HIS A 91 -2.50 -16.31 -5.40
CA HIS A 91 -3.56 -15.56 -6.07
C HIS A 91 -3.40 -14.04 -5.90
N HIS A 92 -2.65 -13.57 -4.89
CA HIS A 92 -2.35 -12.16 -4.73
C HIS A 92 -1.37 -11.71 -5.81
N LEU A 93 -1.84 -10.86 -6.72
CA LEU A 93 -1.05 -10.40 -7.86
C LEU A 93 -0.15 -9.23 -7.52
N PHE A 94 -0.63 -8.34 -6.66
CA PHE A 94 0.07 -7.10 -6.29
C PHE A 94 -0.49 -6.51 -4.99
N ASN A 95 0.40 -5.92 -4.18
CA ASN A 95 -0.01 -5.12 -3.02
C ASN A 95 0.25 -3.64 -3.28
N MET A 96 -0.75 -2.82 -3.03
CA MET A 96 -0.70 -1.36 -3.05
C MET A 96 -0.79 -0.86 -1.61
N ASN A 97 0.32 -0.45 -1.05
CA ASN A 97 0.40 0.11 0.30
C ASN A 97 0.46 1.64 0.25
N ILE A 98 -0.23 2.29 1.16
CA ILE A 98 -0.23 3.73 1.34
C ILE A 98 0.33 4.03 2.72
N ASP A 99 1.44 4.75 2.74
CA ASP A 99 2.13 5.06 3.98
C ASP A 99 2.78 6.44 3.86
N LEU A 100 2.34 7.37 4.71
CA LEU A 100 2.66 8.78 4.67
C LEU A 100 2.03 9.52 3.47
N ALA A 101 0.87 10.10 3.67
CA ALA A 101 0.16 10.83 2.62
C ALA A 101 -0.46 12.14 3.15
N GLY A 102 -0.96 12.96 2.23
CA GLY A 102 -1.87 14.06 2.56
C GLY A 102 -1.23 15.40 2.87
N GLN A 103 0.06 15.53 3.10
CA GLN A 103 0.67 16.84 3.37
C GLN A 103 0.66 17.74 2.13
N SER A 104 0.50 19.06 2.34
CA SER A 104 0.44 20.06 1.27
C SER A 104 1.76 20.20 0.52
N LEU A 105 2.86 20.17 1.25
CA LEU A 105 4.22 20.28 0.73
C LEU A 105 4.82 18.88 0.50
N GLY A 106 5.90 18.85 -0.25
CA GLY A 106 6.64 17.61 -0.55
C GLY A 106 6.24 16.97 -1.88
N GLY A 107 7.06 16.04 -2.31
CA GLY A 107 6.89 15.25 -3.53
C GLY A 107 6.18 13.92 -3.25
N THR A 108 5.43 13.42 -4.23
CA THR A 108 4.88 12.07 -4.17
C THR A 108 5.91 11.09 -4.74
N VAL A 109 6.18 10.03 -4.00
CA VAL A 109 7.09 8.94 -4.39
C VAL A 109 6.34 7.62 -4.31
N ILE A 110 6.53 6.76 -5.30
CA ILE A 110 6.11 5.36 -5.22
C ILE A 110 7.35 4.49 -5.20
N GLY A 111 7.60 3.84 -4.05
CA GLY A 111 8.57 2.78 -3.92
C GLY A 111 8.01 1.47 -4.44
N VAL A 112 8.69 0.82 -5.38
CA VAL A 112 8.26 -0.44 -5.99
C VAL A 112 9.23 -1.55 -5.58
N THR A 113 8.73 -2.53 -4.85
CA THR A 113 9.47 -3.78 -4.56
C THR A 113 9.03 -4.84 -5.57
N GLY A 114 9.57 -4.74 -6.77
CA GLY A 114 9.22 -5.54 -7.93
C GLY A 114 10.08 -5.18 -9.14
N ASP A 115 9.70 -5.71 -10.31
CA ASP A 115 10.39 -5.41 -11.56
C ASP A 115 10.34 -3.91 -11.88
N SER A 116 11.44 -3.37 -12.38
CA SER A 116 11.57 -1.93 -12.68
C SER A 116 10.64 -1.44 -13.79
N SER A 117 10.09 -2.33 -14.63
CA SER A 117 9.08 -1.97 -15.63
C SER A 117 7.79 -1.42 -15.01
N ILE A 118 7.49 -1.80 -13.77
CA ILE A 118 6.33 -1.31 -13.02
C ILE A 118 6.44 0.20 -12.80
N CYS A 119 7.64 0.69 -12.49
CA CYS A 119 7.89 2.12 -12.31
C CYS A 119 7.44 2.93 -13.54
N ARG A 120 7.87 2.53 -14.73
CA ARG A 120 7.50 3.21 -15.99
C ARG A 120 6.00 3.19 -16.27
N GLN A 121 5.32 2.09 -15.91
CA GLN A 121 3.86 2.00 -16.09
C GLN A 121 3.13 2.96 -15.16
N PHE A 122 3.56 3.06 -13.90
CA PHE A 122 2.95 3.99 -12.94
C PHE A 122 3.23 5.45 -13.28
N GLU A 123 4.43 5.77 -13.76
CA GLU A 123 4.77 7.11 -14.28
C GLU A 123 3.86 7.51 -15.46
N ALA A 124 3.64 6.60 -16.41
CA ALA A 124 2.74 6.84 -17.54
C ALA A 124 1.27 7.03 -17.10
N LEU A 125 0.80 6.33 -16.08
CA LEU A 125 -0.53 6.54 -15.51
C LEU A 125 -0.63 7.88 -14.79
N ALA A 126 0.38 8.26 -14.01
CA ALA A 126 0.43 9.55 -13.33
C ALA A 126 0.45 10.72 -14.33
N GLU A 127 1.20 10.60 -15.41
CA GLU A 127 1.22 11.60 -16.48
C GLU A 127 -0.17 11.80 -17.10
N LYS A 128 -0.91 10.72 -17.37
CA LYS A 128 -2.31 10.80 -17.85
C LYS A 128 -3.24 11.54 -16.90
N CYS A 129 -2.98 11.44 -15.60
CA CYS A 129 -3.74 12.15 -14.55
C CYS A 129 -3.25 13.60 -14.34
N GLY A 130 -2.18 14.02 -14.98
CA GLY A 130 -1.53 15.31 -14.71
C GLY A 130 -0.95 15.39 -13.29
N ILE A 131 -0.46 14.27 -12.74
CA ILE A 131 0.09 14.18 -11.41
C ILE A 131 1.59 13.92 -11.49
N GLY A 132 2.38 14.92 -11.02
CA GLY A 132 3.83 14.75 -10.88
C GLY A 132 4.15 13.83 -9.72
N MET A 133 4.96 12.81 -9.98
CA MET A 133 5.51 11.91 -8.98
C MET A 133 6.85 11.35 -9.44
N THR A 134 7.56 10.69 -8.53
CA THR A 134 8.74 9.89 -8.84
C THR A 134 8.55 8.45 -8.43
N THR A 135 9.24 7.53 -9.10
CA THR A 135 9.27 6.13 -8.71
C THR A 135 10.67 5.70 -8.32
N ARG A 136 10.74 4.70 -7.46
CA ARG A 136 12.01 4.05 -7.08
C ARG A 136 11.81 2.55 -7.01
N SER A 137 12.60 1.79 -7.78
CA SER A 137 12.66 0.33 -7.63
C SER A 137 13.62 0.00 -6.48
N SER A 138 13.09 -0.40 -5.32
CA SER A 138 13.86 -0.71 -4.11
C SER A 138 12.99 -1.43 -3.09
N VAL A 139 13.63 -2.06 -2.11
CA VAL A 139 12.95 -2.48 -0.88
C VAL A 139 12.59 -1.22 -0.08
N TRP A 140 11.32 -1.10 0.29
CA TRP A 140 10.79 0.06 1.01
C TRP A 140 10.41 -0.33 2.44
N SER A 141 10.74 0.46 3.45
CA SER A 141 10.48 0.12 4.84
C SER A 141 9.03 0.41 5.22
N SER A 142 8.12 -0.51 4.92
CA SER A 142 6.69 -0.42 5.25
C SER A 142 6.00 -1.79 5.11
N ASP A 143 4.71 -1.89 5.37
CA ASP A 143 3.88 -3.10 5.29
C ASP A 143 3.96 -3.84 3.94
N SER A 144 4.21 -3.13 2.84
CA SER A 144 4.45 -3.71 1.51
C SER A 144 5.57 -4.75 1.48
N ASN A 145 6.57 -4.60 2.37
CA ASN A 145 7.68 -5.54 2.46
C ASN A 145 7.27 -6.94 2.90
N THR A 146 6.21 -7.06 3.70
CA THR A 146 5.71 -8.39 4.13
C THR A 146 5.15 -9.17 2.95
N PHE A 147 4.48 -8.50 2.01
CA PHE A 147 3.99 -9.11 0.77
C PHE A 147 5.14 -9.47 -0.17
N ALA A 148 6.07 -8.54 -0.38
CA ALA A 148 7.24 -8.80 -1.23
C ALA A 148 8.11 -9.94 -0.68
N TRP A 149 8.28 -10.04 0.63
CA TRP A 149 8.94 -11.19 1.28
C TRP A 149 8.25 -12.51 0.95
N LYS A 150 6.92 -12.51 0.85
CA LYS A 150 6.11 -13.66 0.44
C LYS A 150 5.93 -13.77 -1.08
N ARG A 151 6.78 -13.09 -1.87
CA ARG A 151 6.84 -13.16 -3.34
C ARG A 151 5.64 -12.51 -4.05
N VAL A 152 4.91 -11.64 -3.37
CA VAL A 152 3.88 -10.78 -3.98
C VAL A 152 4.51 -9.41 -4.25
N PRO A 153 4.71 -9.00 -5.52
CA PRO A 153 5.23 -7.67 -5.83
C PRO A 153 4.37 -6.60 -5.19
N SER A 154 5.00 -5.52 -4.77
CA SER A 154 4.31 -4.51 -3.99
C SER A 154 4.80 -3.11 -4.28
N MET A 155 4.01 -2.13 -3.89
CA MET A 155 4.41 -0.74 -3.86
C MET A 155 4.05 -0.10 -2.54
N THR A 156 4.74 0.99 -2.19
CA THR A 156 4.32 1.95 -1.16
C THR A 156 4.26 3.34 -1.78
N LEU A 157 3.07 3.96 -1.73
CA LEU A 157 2.97 5.39 -1.97
C LEU A 157 3.39 6.12 -0.69
N ASN A 158 4.31 7.05 -0.87
CA ASN A 158 4.78 7.95 0.17
C ASN A 158 4.75 9.39 -0.36
N ARG A 159 4.49 10.35 0.52
CA ARG A 159 4.63 11.75 0.21
C ARG A 159 5.55 12.39 1.25
N ASP A 160 6.60 13.03 0.78
CA ASP A 160 7.52 13.76 1.67
C ASP A 160 6.74 14.73 2.55
N GLY A 161 7.13 14.78 3.81
CA GLY A 161 6.48 15.63 4.79
C GLY A 161 7.31 15.79 6.05
N TYR A 162 6.69 16.31 7.10
CA TYR A 162 7.30 16.52 8.40
C TYR A 162 6.32 16.20 9.52
N GLY A 163 6.83 16.09 10.74
CA GLY A 163 6.00 15.85 11.93
C GLY A 163 5.77 14.38 12.25
N MET A 164 6.12 13.45 11.35
CA MET A 164 6.06 12.02 11.60
C MET A 164 6.73 11.65 12.93
N HIS A 165 6.09 10.78 13.72
CA HIS A 165 6.56 10.31 15.02
C HIS A 165 6.71 11.41 16.09
N THR A 166 6.02 12.55 15.94
CA THR A 166 6.01 13.64 16.90
C THR A 166 4.59 14.07 17.26
N GLU A 167 4.46 14.89 18.32
CA GLU A 167 3.19 15.52 18.71
C GLU A 167 2.61 16.46 17.64
N TYR A 168 3.41 16.86 16.65
CA TYR A 168 3.01 17.74 15.55
C TYR A 168 2.36 17.00 14.38
N ASP A 169 2.28 15.67 14.42
CA ASP A 169 1.57 14.90 13.40
C ASP A 169 0.05 15.02 13.58
N THR A 170 -0.47 16.19 13.31
CA THR A 170 -1.87 16.56 13.51
C THR A 170 -2.61 16.75 12.18
N ILE A 171 -3.94 16.80 12.25
CA ILE A 171 -4.79 17.04 11.08
C ILE A 171 -4.47 18.35 10.34
N ASP A 172 -3.86 19.33 11.03
CA ASP A 172 -3.50 20.61 10.44
C ASP A 172 -2.40 20.48 9.37
N LEU A 173 -1.64 19.39 9.36
CA LEU A 173 -0.67 19.06 8.32
C LEU A 173 -1.33 18.53 7.04
N ILE A 174 -2.58 18.10 7.12
CA ILE A 174 -3.25 17.35 6.06
C ILE A 174 -4.05 18.30 5.17
N SER A 175 -3.82 18.19 3.87
CA SER A 175 -4.50 18.96 2.83
C SER A 175 -5.48 18.08 2.05
N ALA A 176 -6.73 18.48 1.99
CA ALA A 176 -7.75 17.82 1.17
C ALA A 176 -7.31 17.75 -0.31
N TRP A 177 -6.67 18.79 -0.84
CA TRP A 177 -6.14 18.79 -2.19
C TRP A 177 -5.09 17.69 -2.40
N SER A 178 -4.17 17.51 -1.45
CA SER A 178 -3.14 16.48 -1.53
C SER A 178 -3.72 15.08 -1.40
N LEU A 179 -4.68 14.87 -0.48
CA LEU A 179 -5.40 13.59 -0.35
C LEU A 179 -6.13 13.23 -1.64
N CYS A 180 -6.90 14.16 -2.21
CA CYS A 180 -7.65 13.92 -3.46
C CYS A 180 -6.72 13.56 -4.62
N ARG A 181 -5.54 14.20 -4.75
CA ARG A 181 -4.60 13.85 -5.80
C ARG A 181 -3.98 12.47 -5.61
N SER A 182 -3.64 12.11 -4.39
CA SER A 182 -3.13 10.77 -4.07
C SER A 182 -4.21 9.71 -4.31
N ALA A 183 -5.44 9.97 -3.89
CA ALA A 183 -6.57 9.07 -4.12
C ALA A 183 -6.87 8.91 -5.62
N LEU A 184 -6.87 9.99 -6.40
CA LEU A 184 -7.06 9.93 -7.86
C LEU A 184 -5.98 9.09 -8.55
N LEU A 185 -4.72 9.29 -8.21
CA LEU A 185 -3.61 8.52 -8.74
C LEU A 185 -3.77 7.04 -8.42
N LEU A 186 -4.00 6.72 -7.15
CA LEU A 186 -4.12 5.33 -6.70
C LEU A 186 -5.39 4.65 -7.21
N CYS A 187 -6.50 5.38 -7.32
CA CYS A 187 -7.71 4.88 -7.96
C CYS A 187 -7.47 4.56 -9.45
N THR A 188 -6.73 5.42 -10.16
CA THR A 188 -6.35 5.16 -11.57
C THR A 188 -5.48 3.92 -11.70
N ILE A 189 -4.47 3.77 -10.83
CA ILE A 189 -3.61 2.57 -10.80
C ILE A 189 -4.43 1.33 -10.44
N ALA A 190 -5.22 1.39 -9.37
CA ALA A 190 -6.03 0.25 -8.93
C ALA A 190 -7.04 -0.18 -9.99
N ASN A 191 -7.72 0.79 -10.63
CA ASN A 191 -8.68 0.51 -11.70
C ASN A 191 -8.00 -0.14 -12.92
N TYR A 192 -6.80 0.31 -13.29
CA TYR A 192 -6.01 -0.31 -14.34
C TYR A 192 -5.64 -1.76 -13.97
N LEU A 193 -5.12 -1.99 -12.78
CA LEU A 193 -4.73 -3.33 -12.33
C LEU A 193 -5.93 -4.28 -12.18
N ALA A 194 -7.06 -3.76 -11.71
CA ALA A 194 -8.26 -4.55 -11.43
C ALA A 194 -9.02 -4.95 -12.70
N ASN A 195 -8.92 -4.20 -13.80
CA ASN A 195 -9.84 -4.33 -14.92
C ASN A 195 -9.21 -4.75 -16.26
N GLU A 196 -7.88 -4.68 -16.41
CA GLU A 196 -7.23 -5.13 -17.65
C GLU A 196 -7.45 -6.62 -17.89
N GLU A 197 -7.62 -7.03 -19.18
CA GLU A 197 -7.87 -8.40 -19.56
C GLU A 197 -6.77 -9.36 -19.09
N VAL A 198 -5.53 -8.99 -19.35
CA VAL A 198 -4.34 -9.66 -18.82
C VAL A 198 -3.76 -8.79 -17.71
N PHE A 199 -3.33 -9.41 -16.61
CA PHE A 199 -2.69 -8.64 -15.55
C PHE A 199 -1.46 -7.89 -16.08
N PRO A 200 -1.42 -6.55 -15.97
CA PRO A 200 -0.50 -5.77 -16.77
C PRO A 200 0.93 -5.67 -16.21
N LEU A 201 1.16 -6.06 -14.96
CA LEU A 201 2.46 -5.93 -14.32
C LEU A 201 3.27 -7.23 -14.36
N CYS A 202 4.59 -7.08 -14.45
CA CYS A 202 5.52 -8.18 -14.22
C CYS A 202 5.47 -8.60 -12.75
N ARG A 203 5.25 -9.89 -12.48
CA ARG A 203 5.17 -10.44 -11.11
C ARG A 203 6.53 -10.84 -10.53
N GLN A 204 7.62 -10.54 -11.22
CA GLN A 204 8.95 -10.87 -10.74
C GLN A 204 9.46 -9.83 -9.74
N ILE A 205 10.16 -10.30 -8.72
CA ILE A 205 10.89 -9.46 -7.77
C ILE A 205 12.38 -9.75 -7.98
N PRO A 206 13.23 -8.72 -8.12
CA PRO A 206 14.67 -8.92 -8.26
C PRO A 206 15.25 -9.74 -7.12
N GLN A 207 16.16 -10.65 -7.44
CA GLN A 207 16.74 -11.56 -6.47
C GLN A 207 17.48 -10.82 -5.34
N GLU A 208 18.08 -9.67 -5.66
CA GLU A 208 18.73 -8.81 -4.65
C GLU A 208 17.74 -8.28 -3.62
N PHE A 209 16.49 -7.92 -4.02
CA PHE A 209 15.44 -7.48 -3.09
C PHE A 209 14.97 -8.64 -2.23
N LEU A 210 14.81 -9.83 -2.82
CA LEU A 210 14.44 -11.02 -2.07
C LEU A 210 15.47 -11.37 -1.00
N ALA A 211 16.76 -11.24 -1.32
CA ALA A 211 17.84 -11.48 -0.35
C ALA A 211 17.82 -10.45 0.80
N GLN A 212 17.55 -9.17 0.51
CA GLN A 212 17.40 -8.13 1.52
C GLN A 212 16.21 -8.41 2.44
N LEU A 213 15.06 -8.79 1.86
CA LEU A 213 13.85 -9.10 2.61
C LEU A 213 14.05 -10.35 3.48
N ASP A 214 14.64 -11.41 2.93
CA ASP A 214 14.92 -12.63 3.69
C ASP A 214 15.86 -12.34 4.87
N ALA A 215 16.88 -11.49 4.69
CA ALA A 215 17.75 -11.07 5.79
C ALA A 215 16.99 -10.28 6.87
N SER A 216 16.15 -9.32 6.47
CA SER A 216 15.38 -8.48 7.39
C SER A 216 14.36 -9.29 8.21
N PHE A 217 13.63 -10.22 7.56
CA PHE A 217 12.57 -10.98 8.23
C PHE A 217 13.07 -12.26 8.94
N SER A 218 14.30 -12.72 8.70
CA SER A 218 14.88 -13.89 9.37
C SER A 218 15.53 -13.57 10.73
N THR A 219 15.88 -12.31 10.98
CA THR A 219 16.59 -11.89 12.21
C THR A 219 15.68 -11.66 13.40
N GLU A 220 14.37 -11.66 13.20
CA GLU A 220 13.39 -11.47 14.26
C GLU A 220 12.79 -12.82 14.71
N LYS A 221 13.50 -13.48 15.63
CA LYS A 221 13.03 -14.67 16.35
C LYS A 221 12.47 -14.30 17.71
#